data_e3bbb99d190affae3d4caed244e849fb
#
_entry.id   e3bbb99d190affae3d4caed244e849fb
#
_cell.length_a   1.000
_cell.length_b   1.000
_cell.length_c   1.000
_cell.angle_alpha   90.00
_cell.angle_beta   90.00
_cell.angle_gamma   90.00
#
_symmetry.space_group_name_H-M   'P 1'
#
loop_
_entity.id
_entity.type
_entity.pdbx_description
1 polymer ?
#
loop_
_entity_poly.entity_id
_entity_poly.type
_entity_poly.pdbx_seq_one_letter_code
_entity_poly.pdbx_strand_id
1 'polypeptide(L)'
;MDQRNPLPAVQANALPRWEFITIVAALMALNALAIDIMLPGLQEIGASLNVADENHRQYVVSSYFAGMAAALLFYGPLSDRFGRRTPVLIGLAIYIAAAFAAVFAPTFEVLLALRFIQGIGAASTRVVAVSIVRDRFGGRAMAEIMSLVFMTFMVIPVIAPSLGQLMMIFASWHMIFVLMGVIAVAITFWFWARMPETLHPEDRRAIDVSSIAQGFAIVLSNRISIGYTLASTAVFAALFGFINSAQQIYVGIYDLGAWFPILFAVVAGMMAVSSFLNSKLVSKVGMRRLSHGALLGFIAVSAIWFIWSLNGQVPLVPFVILFALAMMQFGWIGSNFNSIAMEPLGHIAGTASSIQGFIQTLGGGLAGALIGQAFDGSTTPLAAGFCGVSLIALVLVLIAERGRLFESAGPGQAH
;
A
#
# COMPACT_ATOMS: atom_id res chain seq x y z
N MET A 1 -6.04 -35.29 -23.29
CA MET A 1 -4.79 -35.84 -22.75
C MET A 1 -3.63 -35.13 -23.44
N ASP A 2 -3.20 -34.01 -22.94
CA ASP A 2 -1.98 -33.31 -23.42
C ASP A 2 -0.99 -33.30 -22.26
N GLN A 3 -0.12 -34.31 -22.25
CA GLN A 3 1.04 -34.41 -21.35
C GLN A 3 2.09 -33.43 -21.86
N ARG A 4 2.03 -32.17 -21.50
CA ARG A 4 3.18 -31.31 -21.63
C ARG A 4 4.18 -31.69 -20.55
N ASN A 5 5.23 -32.35 -21.00
CA ASN A 5 6.43 -32.68 -20.23
C ASN A 5 6.90 -31.47 -19.39
N PRO A 6 7.38 -31.69 -18.16
CA PRO A 6 8.01 -30.62 -17.40
C PRO A 6 9.24 -30.12 -18.16
N LEU A 7 9.29 -28.81 -18.39
CA LEU A 7 10.32 -28.10 -19.12
C LEU A 7 11.73 -28.48 -18.62
N PRO A 8 12.68 -28.77 -19.52
CA PRO A 8 14.03 -29.12 -19.13
C PRO A 8 14.85 -27.88 -18.75
N ALA A 9 15.60 -28.02 -17.67
CA ALA A 9 16.90 -27.39 -17.41
C ALA A 9 17.03 -25.84 -17.43
N VAL A 10 16.29 -25.12 -16.59
CA VAL A 10 16.82 -23.88 -15.96
C VAL A 10 17.16 -24.15 -14.47
N GLN A 11 17.47 -25.41 -14.13
CA GLN A 11 17.67 -25.83 -12.73
C GLN A 11 19.10 -25.67 -12.19
N ALA A 12 20.07 -25.23 -12.98
CA ALA A 12 21.45 -25.16 -12.51
C ALA A 12 21.79 -23.97 -11.60
N ASN A 13 20.92 -22.94 -11.48
CA ASN A 13 21.11 -21.80 -10.56
C ASN A 13 19.77 -21.31 -9.94
N ALA A 14 18.85 -22.22 -9.62
CA ALA A 14 17.60 -21.83 -8.98
C ALA A 14 17.91 -21.34 -7.55
N LEU A 15 17.55 -20.06 -7.28
CA LEU A 15 17.59 -19.51 -5.93
C LEU A 15 16.84 -20.41 -4.95
N PRO A 16 17.37 -20.65 -3.75
CA PRO A 16 16.62 -21.28 -2.67
C PRO A 16 15.30 -20.58 -2.46
N ARG A 17 14.23 -21.33 -2.20
CA ARG A 17 12.87 -20.77 -2.06
C ARG A 17 12.79 -19.64 -1.03
N TRP A 18 13.46 -19.81 0.11
CA TRP A 18 13.50 -18.80 1.17
C TRP A 18 14.20 -17.52 0.72
N GLU A 19 15.31 -17.62 -0.04
CA GLU A 19 16.05 -16.46 -0.54
C GLU A 19 15.23 -15.68 -1.57
N PHE A 20 14.53 -16.39 -2.47
CA PHE A 20 13.60 -15.80 -3.42
C PHE A 20 12.51 -14.99 -2.71
N ILE A 21 11.85 -15.61 -1.72
CA ILE A 21 10.79 -14.95 -0.93
C ILE A 21 11.34 -13.70 -0.23
N THR A 22 12.51 -13.80 0.37
CA THR A 22 13.09 -12.67 1.13
C THR A 22 13.48 -11.51 0.21
N ILE A 23 14.05 -11.78 -0.98
CA ILE A 23 14.36 -10.72 -1.96
C ILE A 23 13.08 -10.02 -2.42
N VAL A 24 12.04 -10.76 -2.78
CA VAL A 24 10.76 -10.19 -3.22
C VAL A 24 10.11 -9.39 -2.09
N ALA A 25 10.12 -9.92 -0.87
CA ALA A 25 9.60 -9.22 0.30
C ALA A 25 10.39 -7.94 0.61
N ALA A 26 11.73 -7.98 0.49
CA ALA A 26 12.59 -6.82 0.69
C ALA A 26 12.32 -5.71 -0.33
N LEU A 27 12.10 -6.07 -1.61
CA LEU A 27 11.70 -5.10 -2.64
C LEU A 27 10.38 -4.40 -2.29
N MET A 28 9.37 -5.16 -1.85
CA MET A 28 8.08 -4.59 -1.45
C MET A 28 8.21 -3.78 -0.15
N ALA A 29 9.03 -4.24 0.78
CA ALA A 29 9.28 -3.61 2.07
C ALA A 29 9.87 -2.20 1.96
N LEU A 30 10.65 -1.91 0.91
CA LEU A 30 11.19 -0.56 0.65
C LEU A 30 10.10 0.50 0.57
N ASN A 31 8.91 0.16 0.05
CA ASN A 31 7.80 1.11 -0.05
C ASN A 31 7.25 1.48 1.33
N ALA A 32 6.96 0.50 2.17
CA ALA A 32 6.47 0.75 3.52
C ALA A 32 7.54 1.46 4.37
N LEU A 33 8.79 1.00 4.28
CA LEU A 33 9.91 1.64 4.97
C LEU A 33 10.03 3.13 4.61
N ALA A 34 9.96 3.48 3.31
CA ALA A 34 10.09 4.85 2.86
C ALA A 34 8.98 5.79 3.37
N ILE A 35 7.84 5.25 3.72
CA ILE A 35 6.70 5.99 4.26
C ILE A 35 6.83 6.10 5.79
N ASP A 36 6.91 4.97 6.45
CA ASP A 36 6.70 4.88 7.89
C ASP A 36 7.92 5.33 8.70
N ILE A 37 9.14 5.17 8.19
CA ILE A 37 10.39 5.58 8.85
C ILE A 37 10.48 7.10 9.02
N MET A 38 9.81 7.86 8.16
CA MET A 38 9.87 9.33 8.17
C MET A 38 8.90 9.98 9.16
N LEU A 39 7.85 9.25 9.58
CA LEU A 39 6.78 9.82 10.40
C LEU A 39 7.28 10.50 11.68
N PRO A 40 8.24 9.94 12.45
CA PRO A 40 8.78 10.61 13.62
C PRO A 40 9.57 11.89 13.29
N GLY A 41 10.18 11.96 12.09
CA GLY A 41 11.02 13.09 11.66
C GLY A 41 10.27 14.27 11.04
N LEU A 42 8.97 14.15 10.75
CA LEU A 42 8.21 15.17 10.03
C LEU A 42 8.21 16.53 10.73
N GLN A 43 8.21 16.56 12.07
CA GLN A 43 8.25 17.79 12.84
C GLN A 43 9.58 18.52 12.68
N GLU A 44 10.70 17.79 12.77
CA GLU A 44 12.05 18.36 12.61
C GLU A 44 12.28 18.82 11.16
N ILE A 45 11.82 18.04 10.16
CA ILE A 45 11.86 18.43 8.75
C ILE A 45 11.14 19.77 8.56
N GLY A 46 9.93 19.92 9.10
CA GLY A 46 9.16 21.15 9.00
C GLY A 46 9.87 22.34 9.67
N ALA A 47 10.42 22.13 10.85
CA ALA A 47 11.15 23.17 11.58
C ALA A 47 12.45 23.59 10.85
N SER A 48 13.23 22.61 10.36
CA SER A 48 14.52 22.86 9.69
C SER A 48 14.37 23.53 8.33
N LEU A 49 13.27 23.24 7.60
CA LEU A 49 12.99 23.80 6.28
C LEU A 49 11.97 24.97 6.32
N ASN A 50 11.70 25.53 7.50
CA ASN A 50 10.83 26.69 7.71
C ASN A 50 9.42 26.53 7.14
N VAL A 51 8.81 25.36 7.31
CA VAL A 51 7.42 25.08 6.89
C VAL A 51 6.48 25.74 7.89
N ALA A 52 5.82 26.82 7.45
CA ALA A 52 4.97 27.64 8.32
C ALA A 52 3.70 26.91 8.78
N ASP A 53 3.07 26.15 7.88
CA ASP A 53 1.87 25.38 8.18
C ASP A 53 2.23 23.94 8.54
N GLU A 54 1.82 23.51 9.73
CA GLU A 54 2.11 22.16 10.22
C GLU A 54 1.51 21.06 9.33
N ASN A 55 0.37 21.31 8.69
CA ASN A 55 -0.27 20.36 7.80
C ASN A 55 0.54 20.14 6.51
N HIS A 56 1.28 21.16 6.06
CA HIS A 56 2.13 21.03 4.87
C HIS A 56 3.26 20.00 5.05
N ARG A 57 3.70 19.69 6.28
CA ARG A 57 4.69 18.63 6.56
C ARG A 57 4.26 17.27 6.00
N GLN A 58 2.96 17.02 5.94
CA GLN A 58 2.37 15.79 5.37
C GLN A 58 2.66 15.62 3.87
N TYR A 59 2.95 16.72 3.14
CA TYR A 59 3.29 16.64 1.72
C TYR A 59 4.53 15.81 1.44
N VAL A 60 5.43 15.62 2.41
CA VAL A 60 6.59 14.72 2.29
C VAL A 60 6.14 13.29 1.99
N VAL A 61 5.06 12.83 2.62
CA VAL A 61 4.48 11.50 2.39
C VAL A 61 3.62 11.51 1.13
N SER A 62 2.77 12.51 0.97
CA SER A 62 1.84 12.62 -0.17
C SER A 62 2.57 12.75 -1.52
N SER A 63 3.71 13.47 -1.58
CA SER A 63 4.53 13.59 -2.79
C SER A 63 5.12 12.24 -3.21
N TYR A 64 5.56 11.43 -2.25
CA TYR A 64 6.02 10.07 -2.52
C TYR A 64 4.91 9.20 -3.12
N PHE A 65 3.70 9.23 -2.55
CA PHE A 65 2.56 8.50 -3.10
C PHE A 65 2.17 8.99 -4.49
N ALA A 66 2.20 10.30 -4.73
CA ALA A 66 1.92 10.88 -6.04
C ALA A 66 2.92 10.40 -7.09
N GLY A 67 4.21 10.40 -6.78
CA GLY A 67 5.26 9.88 -7.66
C GLY A 67 5.10 8.39 -7.93
N MET A 68 4.80 7.60 -6.89
CA MET A 68 4.54 6.17 -7.03
C MET A 68 3.32 5.91 -7.92
N ALA A 69 2.22 6.60 -7.68
CA ALA A 69 1.01 6.47 -8.48
C ALA A 69 1.26 6.80 -9.96
N ALA A 70 1.95 7.91 -10.23
CA ALA A 70 2.26 8.33 -11.60
C ALA A 70 3.02 7.25 -12.39
N ALA A 71 3.86 6.46 -11.73
CA ALA A 71 4.71 5.46 -12.38
C ALA A 71 4.13 4.04 -12.42
N LEU A 72 3.13 3.72 -11.58
CA LEU A 72 2.57 2.36 -11.46
C LEU A 72 2.11 1.77 -12.79
N LEU A 73 1.50 2.59 -13.66
CA LEU A 73 0.97 2.13 -14.96
C LEU A 73 2.07 1.80 -15.97
N PHE A 74 3.24 2.40 -15.82
CA PHE A 74 4.32 2.25 -16.79
C PHE A 74 5.22 1.06 -16.50
N TYR A 75 5.46 0.72 -15.23
CA TYR A 75 6.39 -0.36 -14.89
C TYR A 75 5.91 -1.75 -15.30
N GLY A 76 4.60 -2.00 -15.37
CA GLY A 76 4.05 -3.25 -15.92
C GLY A 76 4.49 -3.48 -17.37
N PRO A 77 4.05 -2.65 -18.32
CA PRO A 77 4.45 -2.73 -19.72
C PRO A 77 5.96 -2.66 -19.95
N LEU A 78 6.69 -1.82 -19.21
CA LEU A 78 8.14 -1.76 -19.29
C LEU A 78 8.79 -3.10 -18.90
N SER A 79 8.29 -3.74 -17.85
CA SER A 79 8.81 -5.03 -17.40
C SER A 79 8.43 -6.19 -18.32
N ASP A 80 7.30 -6.10 -19.02
CA ASP A 80 6.88 -7.08 -20.03
C ASP A 80 7.70 -6.97 -21.31
N ARG A 81 8.23 -5.78 -21.62
CA ARG A 81 9.07 -5.55 -22.81
C ARG A 81 10.54 -5.81 -22.55
N PHE A 82 11.10 -5.24 -21.49
CA PHE A 82 12.55 -5.23 -21.25
C PHE A 82 13.04 -6.34 -20.31
N GLY A 83 12.12 -7.18 -19.83
CA GLY A 83 12.39 -8.16 -18.78
C GLY A 83 12.18 -7.57 -17.38
N ARG A 84 12.19 -8.41 -16.36
CA ARG A 84 11.88 -8.00 -14.98
C ARG A 84 13.02 -7.26 -14.31
N ARG A 85 14.26 -7.71 -14.56
CA ARG A 85 15.44 -7.15 -13.88
C ARG A 85 15.70 -5.70 -14.21
N THR A 86 15.65 -5.32 -15.49
CA THR A 86 16.04 -4.00 -15.96
C THR A 86 15.17 -2.88 -15.35
N PRO A 87 13.81 -2.93 -15.40
CA PRO A 87 12.98 -1.90 -14.79
C PRO A 87 13.11 -1.81 -13.27
N VAL A 88 13.33 -2.96 -12.57
CA VAL A 88 13.58 -2.93 -11.12
C VAL A 88 14.89 -2.20 -10.81
N LEU A 89 15.97 -2.53 -11.51
CA LEU A 89 17.28 -1.90 -11.28
C LEU A 89 17.27 -0.40 -11.60
N ILE A 90 16.60 0.00 -12.68
CA ILE A 90 16.42 1.42 -13.02
C ILE A 90 15.61 2.13 -11.93
N GLY A 91 14.48 1.54 -11.50
CA GLY A 91 13.67 2.12 -10.44
C GLY A 91 14.41 2.23 -9.12
N LEU A 92 15.17 1.19 -8.74
CA LEU A 92 16.03 1.23 -7.54
C LEU A 92 17.13 2.29 -7.66
N ALA A 93 17.74 2.46 -8.83
CA ALA A 93 18.74 3.50 -9.06
C ALA A 93 18.12 4.91 -8.88
N ILE A 94 16.91 5.14 -9.43
CA ILE A 94 16.16 6.40 -9.24
C ILE A 94 15.84 6.60 -7.74
N TYR A 95 15.35 5.56 -7.06
CA TYR A 95 15.04 5.62 -5.63
C TYR A 95 16.26 6.00 -4.80
N ILE A 96 17.41 5.33 -5.02
CA ILE A 96 18.66 5.55 -4.30
C ILE A 96 19.19 6.96 -4.56
N ALA A 97 19.23 7.39 -5.83
CA ALA A 97 19.70 8.72 -6.20
C ALA A 97 18.83 9.81 -5.53
N ALA A 98 17.51 9.66 -5.55
CA ALA A 98 16.60 10.60 -4.90
C ALA A 98 16.74 10.58 -3.38
N ALA A 99 16.95 9.41 -2.75
CA ALA A 99 17.17 9.30 -1.31
C ALA A 99 18.44 10.04 -0.88
N PHE A 100 19.57 9.80 -1.54
CA PHE A 100 20.80 10.51 -1.21
C PHE A 100 20.75 12.00 -1.56
N ALA A 101 20.08 12.38 -2.66
CA ALA A 101 19.90 13.80 -3.00
C ALA A 101 19.05 14.53 -1.95
N ALA A 102 18.05 13.85 -1.35
CA ALA A 102 17.19 14.43 -0.30
C ALA A 102 17.97 14.83 0.97
N VAL A 103 19.13 14.21 1.22
CA VAL A 103 20.04 14.60 2.32
C VAL A 103 20.52 16.04 2.16
N PHE A 104 20.64 16.53 0.93
CA PHE A 104 21.13 17.87 0.60
C PHE A 104 20.02 18.83 0.17
N ALA A 105 18.76 18.50 0.41
CA ALA A 105 17.64 19.35 0.01
C ALA A 105 17.69 20.70 0.73
N PRO A 106 17.88 21.83 0.01
CA PRO A 106 18.02 23.15 0.64
C PRO A 106 16.69 23.78 1.01
N THR A 107 15.58 23.34 0.40
CA THR A 107 14.22 23.84 0.63
C THR A 107 13.22 22.70 0.70
N PHE A 108 12.05 22.99 1.25
CA PHE A 108 10.98 22.02 1.37
C PHE A 108 10.48 21.54 -0.01
N GLU A 109 10.37 22.44 -0.99
CA GLU A 109 9.92 22.14 -2.34
C GLU A 109 10.87 21.17 -3.06
N VAL A 110 12.19 21.37 -2.88
CA VAL A 110 13.19 20.44 -3.41
C VAL A 110 13.06 19.08 -2.76
N LEU A 111 12.84 19.02 -1.44
CA LEU A 111 12.57 17.77 -0.74
C LEU A 111 11.33 17.08 -1.31
N LEU A 112 10.23 17.81 -1.53
CA LEU A 112 9.00 17.26 -2.11
C LEU A 112 9.23 16.70 -3.52
N ALA A 113 9.97 17.44 -4.37
CA ALA A 113 10.33 16.98 -5.71
C ALA A 113 11.15 15.68 -5.66
N LEU A 114 12.13 15.59 -4.76
CA LEU A 114 12.94 14.39 -4.58
C LEU A 114 12.13 13.23 -4.02
N ARG A 115 11.18 13.48 -3.13
CA ARG A 115 10.23 12.47 -2.66
C ARG A 115 9.33 11.95 -3.77
N PHE A 116 8.86 12.82 -4.66
CA PHE A 116 8.11 12.42 -5.85
C PHE A 116 8.95 11.52 -6.78
N ILE A 117 10.19 11.91 -7.06
CA ILE A 117 11.13 11.10 -7.87
C ILE A 117 11.42 9.76 -7.18
N GLN A 118 11.62 9.75 -5.86
CA GLN A 118 11.82 8.53 -5.08
C GLN A 118 10.59 7.60 -5.19
N GLY A 119 9.38 8.16 -5.15
CA GLY A 119 8.13 7.42 -5.38
C GLY A 119 8.05 6.78 -6.77
N ILE A 120 8.48 7.51 -7.83
CA ILE A 120 8.60 6.95 -9.18
C ILE A 120 9.48 5.71 -9.18
N GLY A 121 10.65 5.77 -8.56
CA GLY A 121 11.57 4.63 -8.47
C GLY A 121 10.95 3.45 -7.71
N ALA A 122 10.28 3.74 -6.62
CA ALA A 122 9.64 2.75 -5.75
C ALA A 122 8.50 1.96 -6.42
N ALA A 123 7.78 2.56 -7.36
CA ALA A 123 6.71 1.89 -8.10
C ALA A 123 7.19 0.60 -8.81
N SER A 124 8.45 0.58 -9.28
CA SER A 124 9.06 -0.58 -9.92
C SER A 124 9.08 -1.80 -9.02
N THR A 125 9.49 -1.62 -7.76
CA THR A 125 9.64 -2.71 -6.80
C THR A 125 8.29 -3.32 -6.43
N ARG A 126 7.21 -2.54 -6.41
CA ARG A 126 5.87 -3.03 -6.12
C ARG A 126 5.27 -3.83 -7.28
N VAL A 127 5.32 -3.26 -8.49
CA VAL A 127 4.68 -3.87 -9.68
C VAL A 127 5.43 -5.10 -10.14
N VAL A 128 6.75 -4.97 -10.27
CA VAL A 128 7.57 -6.04 -10.89
C VAL A 128 7.80 -7.18 -9.91
N ALA A 129 7.83 -6.93 -8.59
CA ALA A 129 7.92 -8.00 -7.58
C ALA A 129 6.79 -9.03 -7.73
N VAL A 130 5.55 -8.57 -7.91
CA VAL A 130 4.39 -9.47 -8.15
C VAL A 130 4.54 -10.23 -9.46
N SER A 131 5.04 -9.57 -10.52
CA SER A 131 5.30 -10.20 -11.81
C SER A 131 6.36 -11.30 -11.72
N ILE A 132 7.45 -11.06 -10.99
CA ILE A 132 8.53 -12.05 -10.73
C ILE A 132 7.97 -13.30 -10.05
N VAL A 133 7.06 -13.13 -9.06
CA VAL A 133 6.43 -14.27 -8.39
C VAL A 133 5.55 -15.04 -9.38
N ARG A 134 4.75 -14.33 -10.18
CA ARG A 134 3.86 -14.93 -11.18
C ARG A 134 4.61 -15.69 -12.28
N ASP A 135 5.77 -15.20 -12.70
CA ASP A 135 6.58 -15.85 -13.73
C ASP A 135 7.15 -17.20 -13.26
N ARG A 136 7.35 -17.39 -11.95
CA ARG A 136 7.95 -18.61 -11.38
C ARG A 136 6.96 -19.56 -10.72
N PHE A 137 5.82 -19.04 -10.26
CA PHE A 137 4.85 -19.81 -9.49
C PHE A 137 3.43 -19.56 -10.02
N GLY A 138 2.67 -20.63 -10.22
CA GLY A 138 1.27 -20.56 -10.65
C GLY A 138 0.32 -21.08 -9.57
N GLY A 139 -0.96 -20.72 -9.69
CA GLY A 139 -2.03 -21.28 -8.89
C GLY A 139 -1.80 -21.19 -7.37
N ARG A 140 -1.90 -22.34 -6.68
CA ARG A 140 -1.76 -22.42 -5.21
C ARG A 140 -0.36 -22.04 -4.73
N ALA A 141 0.69 -22.38 -5.48
CA ALA A 141 2.07 -22.06 -5.10
C ALA A 141 2.32 -20.55 -5.13
N MET A 142 1.77 -19.83 -6.13
CA MET A 142 1.83 -18.37 -6.17
C MET A 142 1.13 -17.75 -4.95
N ALA A 143 -0.07 -18.22 -4.60
CA ALA A 143 -0.80 -17.70 -3.44
C ALA A 143 -0.03 -17.93 -2.12
N GLU A 144 0.61 -19.08 -1.95
CA GLU A 144 1.45 -19.38 -0.79
C GLU A 144 2.64 -18.42 -0.70
N ILE A 145 3.40 -18.25 -1.80
CA ILE A 145 4.55 -17.33 -1.85
C ILE A 145 4.12 -15.89 -1.58
N MET A 146 3.05 -15.41 -2.21
CA MET A 146 2.54 -14.07 -1.98
C MET A 146 2.10 -13.86 -0.53
N SER A 147 1.50 -14.86 0.11
CA SER A 147 1.13 -14.78 1.53
C SER A 147 2.36 -14.61 2.42
N LEU A 148 3.46 -15.33 2.15
CA LEU A 148 4.72 -15.21 2.88
C LEU A 148 5.37 -13.83 2.65
N VAL A 149 5.33 -13.33 1.41
CA VAL A 149 5.81 -11.98 1.07
C VAL A 149 5.00 -10.92 1.81
N PHE A 150 3.67 -11.01 1.81
CA PHE A 150 2.82 -10.07 2.54
C PHE A 150 3.01 -10.14 4.06
N MET A 151 3.21 -11.32 4.61
CA MET A 151 3.50 -11.47 6.04
C MET A 151 4.80 -10.75 6.42
N THR A 152 5.85 -10.89 5.61
CA THR A 152 7.12 -10.17 5.82
C THR A 152 6.92 -8.66 5.65
N PHE A 153 6.15 -8.23 4.64
CA PHE A 153 5.81 -6.83 4.42
C PHE A 153 5.09 -6.20 5.62
N MET A 154 4.19 -6.93 6.29
CA MET A 154 3.44 -6.42 7.45
C MET A 154 4.30 -6.14 8.68
N VAL A 155 5.51 -6.71 8.75
CA VAL A 155 6.46 -6.44 9.84
C VAL A 155 7.04 -5.03 9.73
N ILE A 156 7.18 -4.49 8.51
CA ILE A 156 7.83 -3.20 8.27
C ILE A 156 7.12 -2.02 8.94
N PRO A 157 5.80 -1.83 8.83
CA PRO A 157 5.11 -0.76 9.53
C PRO A 157 5.25 -0.79 11.06
N VAL A 158 5.51 -1.98 11.61
CA VAL A 158 5.77 -2.13 13.05
C VAL A 158 7.18 -1.63 13.42
N ILE A 159 8.17 -1.91 12.58
CA ILE A 159 9.58 -1.62 12.86
C ILE A 159 10.01 -0.25 12.35
N ALA A 160 9.51 0.21 11.20
CA ALA A 160 10.01 1.40 10.53
C ALA A 160 9.90 2.69 11.37
N PRO A 161 8.76 3.00 12.03
CA PRO A 161 8.69 4.17 12.90
C PRO A 161 9.66 4.09 14.08
N SER A 162 9.90 2.88 14.62
CA SER A 162 10.88 2.67 15.69
C SER A 162 12.31 2.96 15.24
N LEU A 163 12.67 2.52 14.02
CA LEU A 163 13.96 2.84 13.41
C LEU A 163 14.09 4.35 13.15
N GLY A 164 13.04 5.00 12.63
CA GLY A 164 13.00 6.44 12.45
C GLY A 164 13.20 7.19 13.76
N GLN A 165 12.45 6.82 14.80
CA GLN A 165 12.58 7.41 16.12
C GLN A 165 13.98 7.22 16.71
N LEU A 166 14.57 6.02 16.58
CA LEU A 166 15.92 5.74 17.04
C LEU A 166 16.95 6.62 16.32
N MET A 167 16.81 6.79 15.00
CA MET A 167 17.69 7.68 14.23
C MET A 167 17.59 9.13 14.73
N MET A 168 16.39 9.62 15.02
CA MET A 168 16.15 10.97 15.50
C MET A 168 16.74 11.26 16.90
N ILE A 169 17.01 10.21 17.71
CA ILE A 169 17.69 10.37 19.02
C ILE A 169 19.18 10.70 18.83
N PHE A 170 19.81 10.12 17.82
CA PHE A 170 21.27 10.22 17.64
C PHE A 170 21.69 11.15 16.51
N ALA A 171 20.80 11.51 15.61
CA ALA A 171 21.12 12.25 14.40
C ALA A 171 19.91 13.05 13.90
N SER A 172 20.17 14.00 12.98
CA SER A 172 19.12 14.77 12.31
C SER A 172 18.32 13.93 11.32
N TRP A 173 17.16 14.43 10.92
CA TRP A 173 16.26 13.79 9.93
C TRP A 173 16.96 13.41 8.62
N HIS A 174 18.03 14.08 8.21
CA HIS A 174 18.81 13.75 7.02
C HIS A 174 19.31 12.30 7.02
N MET A 175 19.66 11.77 8.20
CA MET A 175 20.16 10.40 8.34
C MET A 175 19.09 9.34 8.07
N ILE A 176 17.81 9.68 8.16
CA ILE A 176 16.72 8.79 7.73
C ILE A 176 16.86 8.52 6.22
N PHE A 177 17.12 9.53 5.42
CA PHE A 177 17.34 9.38 3.97
C PHE A 177 18.61 8.61 3.65
N VAL A 178 19.68 8.83 4.40
CA VAL A 178 20.91 8.04 4.29
C VAL A 178 20.61 6.56 4.55
N LEU A 179 19.91 6.25 5.65
CA LEU A 179 19.55 4.88 6.01
C LEU A 179 18.69 4.22 4.93
N MET A 180 17.67 4.93 4.41
CA MET A 180 16.85 4.44 3.30
C MET A 180 17.70 4.16 2.06
N GLY A 181 18.62 5.05 1.71
CA GLY A 181 19.54 4.90 0.59
C GLY A 181 20.45 3.68 0.76
N VAL A 182 21.05 3.50 1.93
CA VAL A 182 21.94 2.38 2.24
C VAL A 182 21.20 1.04 2.19
N ILE A 183 19.99 0.96 2.78
CA ILE A 183 19.15 -0.24 2.71
C ILE A 183 18.80 -0.55 1.26
N ALA A 184 18.42 0.46 0.48
CA ALA A 184 18.09 0.29 -0.94
C ALA A 184 19.30 -0.18 -1.75
N VAL A 185 20.50 0.34 -1.49
CA VAL A 185 21.77 -0.13 -2.12
C VAL A 185 22.01 -1.61 -1.79
N ALA A 186 21.87 -2.01 -0.53
CA ALA A 186 22.06 -3.40 -0.11
C ALA A 186 21.07 -4.34 -0.81
N ILE A 187 19.79 -3.97 -0.85
CA ILE A 187 18.75 -4.74 -1.54
C ILE A 187 19.01 -4.78 -3.05
N THR A 188 19.43 -3.67 -3.65
CA THR A 188 19.76 -3.59 -5.08
C THR A 188 20.92 -4.52 -5.43
N PHE A 189 21.98 -4.51 -4.63
CA PHE A 189 23.13 -5.38 -4.82
C PHE A 189 22.72 -6.86 -4.68
N TRP A 190 21.94 -7.19 -3.66
CA TRP A 190 21.44 -8.56 -3.45
C TRP A 190 20.56 -9.01 -4.63
N PHE A 191 19.59 -8.17 -5.03
CA PHE A 191 18.74 -8.45 -6.20
C PHE A 191 19.55 -8.62 -7.49
N TRP A 192 20.49 -7.72 -7.75
CA TRP A 192 21.34 -7.77 -8.93
C TRP A 192 22.21 -9.02 -8.98
N ALA A 193 22.82 -9.41 -7.86
CA ALA A 193 23.72 -10.53 -7.79
C ALA A 193 23.01 -11.89 -7.84
N ARG A 194 21.79 -11.97 -7.29
CA ARG A 194 21.12 -13.25 -7.04
C ARG A 194 19.88 -13.49 -7.89
N MET A 195 19.09 -12.48 -8.20
CA MET A 195 17.84 -12.67 -8.93
C MET A 195 18.10 -12.82 -10.43
N PRO A 196 17.82 -14.00 -11.04
CA PRO A 196 17.91 -14.17 -12.50
C PRO A 196 16.78 -13.42 -13.19
N GLU A 197 16.90 -13.20 -14.51
CA GLU A 197 15.75 -12.77 -15.31
C GLU A 197 14.69 -13.87 -15.30
N THR A 198 13.45 -13.50 -15.01
CA THR A 198 12.35 -14.46 -14.88
C THR A 198 11.41 -14.48 -16.10
N LEU A 199 11.46 -13.42 -16.93
CA LEU A 199 10.68 -13.34 -18.16
C LEU A 199 11.48 -13.97 -19.32
N HIS A 200 10.93 -15.03 -19.93
CA HIS A 200 11.53 -15.61 -21.12
C HIS A 200 11.52 -14.61 -22.29
N PRO A 201 12.57 -14.59 -23.13
CA PRO A 201 12.63 -13.69 -24.31
C PRO A 201 11.43 -13.82 -25.24
N GLU A 202 10.87 -15.02 -25.36
CA GLU A 202 9.71 -15.37 -26.19
C GLU A 202 8.40 -14.77 -25.65
N ASP A 203 8.32 -14.53 -24.33
CA ASP A 203 7.14 -13.96 -23.67
C ASP A 203 7.17 -12.43 -23.61
N ARG A 204 8.21 -11.80 -24.14
CA ARG A 204 8.34 -10.34 -24.18
C ARG A 204 7.30 -9.74 -25.13
N ARG A 205 6.58 -8.76 -24.63
CA ARG A 205 5.51 -8.08 -25.37
C ARG A 205 5.95 -6.67 -25.77
N ALA A 206 5.47 -6.20 -26.93
CA ALA A 206 5.62 -4.79 -27.30
C ALA A 206 4.81 -3.92 -26.32
N ILE A 207 5.31 -2.71 -26.04
CA ILE A 207 4.52 -1.73 -25.30
C ILE A 207 3.36 -1.29 -26.19
N ASP A 208 2.16 -1.63 -25.79
CA ASP A 208 0.95 -1.26 -26.49
C ASP A 208 0.06 -0.42 -25.58
N VAL A 209 0.03 0.88 -25.87
CA VAL A 209 -0.81 1.84 -25.14
C VAL A 209 -2.29 1.51 -25.33
N SER A 210 -2.65 0.92 -26.48
CA SER A 210 -4.03 0.51 -26.75
C SER A 210 -4.51 -0.59 -25.80
N SER A 211 -3.63 -1.53 -25.45
CA SER A 211 -3.92 -2.58 -24.47
C SER A 211 -4.16 -2.02 -23.07
N ILE A 212 -3.43 -0.97 -22.68
CA ILE A 212 -3.66 -0.29 -21.39
C ILE A 212 -5.03 0.40 -21.41
N ALA A 213 -5.32 1.15 -22.48
CA ALA A 213 -6.60 1.84 -22.64
C ALA A 213 -7.79 0.86 -22.68
N GLN A 214 -7.66 -0.27 -23.39
CA GLN A 214 -8.65 -1.35 -23.39
C GLN A 214 -8.82 -1.96 -22.00
N GLY A 215 -7.71 -2.18 -21.27
CA GLY A 215 -7.77 -2.65 -19.89
C GLY A 215 -8.56 -1.71 -18.98
N PHE A 216 -8.32 -0.39 -19.09
CA PHE A 216 -9.13 0.62 -18.39
C PHE A 216 -10.60 0.54 -18.78
N ALA A 217 -10.91 0.47 -20.07
CA ALA A 217 -12.30 0.35 -20.55
C ALA A 217 -13.00 -0.89 -19.97
N ILE A 218 -12.34 -2.04 -19.91
CA ILE A 218 -12.87 -3.28 -19.34
C ILE A 218 -13.11 -3.15 -17.83
N VAL A 219 -12.13 -2.62 -17.08
CA VAL A 219 -12.23 -2.43 -15.62
C VAL A 219 -13.35 -1.45 -15.30
N LEU A 220 -13.41 -0.30 -16.00
CA LEU A 220 -14.39 0.75 -15.76
C LEU A 220 -15.82 0.36 -16.21
N SER A 221 -15.96 -0.50 -17.22
CA SER A 221 -17.28 -0.96 -17.70
C SER A 221 -17.86 -2.06 -16.81
N ASN A 222 -17.05 -2.80 -16.09
CA ASN A 222 -17.56 -3.85 -15.22
C ASN A 222 -17.97 -3.28 -13.86
N ARG A 223 -19.27 -3.32 -13.59
CA ARG A 223 -19.87 -2.73 -12.38
C ARG A 223 -19.28 -3.28 -11.07
N ILE A 224 -19.05 -4.61 -10.99
CA ILE A 224 -18.48 -5.23 -9.80
C ILE A 224 -17.03 -4.76 -9.65
N SER A 225 -16.24 -4.83 -10.72
CA SER A 225 -14.84 -4.44 -10.68
C SER A 225 -14.67 -2.98 -10.28
N ILE A 226 -15.30 -2.03 -10.96
CA ILE A 226 -15.15 -0.60 -10.66
C ILE A 226 -15.73 -0.25 -9.29
N GLY A 227 -16.89 -0.81 -8.92
CA GLY A 227 -17.52 -0.55 -7.64
C GLY A 227 -16.65 -0.96 -6.46
N TYR A 228 -16.11 -2.17 -6.48
CA TYR A 228 -15.21 -2.64 -5.41
C TYR A 228 -13.82 -2.01 -5.47
N THR A 229 -13.33 -1.64 -6.65
CA THR A 229 -12.08 -0.86 -6.78
C THR A 229 -12.23 0.50 -6.12
N LEU A 230 -13.30 1.25 -6.41
CA LEU A 230 -13.54 2.55 -5.82
C LEU A 230 -13.89 2.45 -4.32
N ALA A 231 -14.64 1.44 -3.89
CA ALA A 231 -14.91 1.20 -2.47
C ALA A 231 -13.62 0.88 -1.70
N SER A 232 -12.74 0.06 -2.28
CA SER A 232 -11.42 -0.20 -1.72
C SER A 232 -10.57 1.08 -1.67
N THR A 233 -10.60 1.89 -2.73
CA THR A 233 -9.90 3.19 -2.79
C THR A 233 -10.36 4.12 -1.66
N ALA A 234 -11.67 4.20 -1.41
CA ALA A 234 -12.22 5.00 -0.31
C ALA A 234 -11.72 4.52 1.06
N VAL A 235 -11.69 3.19 1.29
CA VAL A 235 -11.15 2.63 2.54
C VAL A 235 -9.65 2.90 2.65
N PHE A 236 -8.87 2.77 1.57
CA PHE A 236 -7.45 3.13 1.56
C PHE A 236 -7.20 4.61 1.85
N ALA A 237 -8.12 5.51 1.47
CA ALA A 237 -8.03 6.93 1.82
C ALA A 237 -8.03 7.16 3.34
N ALA A 238 -8.77 6.37 4.12
CA ALA A 238 -8.71 6.43 5.58
C ALA A 238 -7.30 6.06 6.10
N LEU A 239 -6.72 4.97 5.60
CA LEU A 239 -5.35 4.57 5.99
C LEU A 239 -4.33 5.66 5.64
N PHE A 240 -4.39 6.21 4.43
CA PHE A 240 -3.47 7.27 4.02
C PHE A 240 -3.71 8.58 4.78
N GLY A 241 -4.97 8.89 5.11
CA GLY A 241 -5.33 10.01 5.99
C GLY A 241 -4.69 9.86 7.37
N PHE A 242 -4.79 8.66 7.96
CA PHE A 242 -4.10 8.35 9.21
C PHE A 242 -2.58 8.49 9.10
N ILE A 243 -1.95 7.87 8.10
CA ILE A 243 -0.48 7.94 7.92
C ILE A 243 -0.03 9.41 7.84
N ASN A 244 -0.76 10.25 7.10
CA ASN A 244 -0.47 11.67 7.00
C ASN A 244 -0.62 12.41 8.35
N SER A 245 -1.62 12.06 9.16
CA SER A 245 -1.93 12.76 10.42
C SER A 245 -1.30 12.11 11.66
N ALA A 246 -0.69 10.94 11.53
CA ALA A 246 -0.25 10.10 12.67
C ALA A 246 0.68 10.86 13.62
N GLN A 247 1.65 11.59 13.10
CA GLN A 247 2.60 12.36 13.90
C GLN A 247 1.89 13.48 14.68
N GLN A 248 1.00 14.24 14.02
CA GLN A 248 0.25 15.33 14.64
C GLN A 248 -0.68 14.83 15.74
N ILE A 249 -1.31 13.66 15.53
CA ILE A 249 -2.23 13.07 16.51
C ILE A 249 -1.46 12.50 17.69
N TYR A 250 -0.50 11.62 17.46
CA TYR A 250 0.19 10.95 18.56
C TYR A 250 1.13 11.88 19.33
N VAL A 251 1.84 12.76 18.64
CA VAL A 251 2.81 13.67 19.28
C VAL A 251 2.15 14.99 19.61
N GLY A 252 1.39 15.60 18.67
CA GLY A 252 0.81 16.93 18.86
C GLY A 252 -0.37 16.94 19.83
N ILE A 253 -1.31 15.99 19.74
CA ILE A 253 -2.51 15.95 20.60
C ILE A 253 -2.25 15.22 21.92
N TYR A 254 -1.61 14.03 21.84
CA TYR A 254 -1.48 13.15 23.00
C TYR A 254 -0.11 13.16 23.68
N ASP A 255 0.84 13.97 23.16
CA ASP A 255 2.21 14.11 23.69
C ASP A 255 2.94 12.76 23.89
N LEU A 256 2.79 11.86 22.94
CA LEU A 256 3.29 10.50 23.03
C LEU A 256 4.68 10.30 22.39
N GLY A 257 5.46 11.35 22.22
CA GLY A 257 6.74 11.37 21.51
C GLY A 257 7.51 10.04 21.48
N ALA A 258 8.02 9.60 22.63
CA ALA A 258 8.76 8.32 22.72
C ALA A 258 7.87 7.07 22.54
N TRP A 259 6.58 7.15 22.78
CA TRP A 259 5.63 6.03 22.68
C TRP A 259 4.97 5.91 21.30
N PHE A 260 5.18 6.90 20.42
CA PHE A 260 4.64 6.90 19.05
C PHE A 260 4.85 5.58 18.30
N PRO A 261 6.08 5.01 18.24
CA PRO A 261 6.30 3.77 17.49
C PRO A 261 5.53 2.58 18.08
N ILE A 262 5.38 2.52 19.39
CA ILE A 262 4.67 1.40 20.05
C ILE A 262 3.18 1.43 19.70
N LEU A 263 2.55 2.60 19.77
CA LEU A 263 1.13 2.72 19.41
C LEU A 263 0.88 2.49 17.92
N PHE A 264 1.78 2.97 17.08
CA PHE A 264 1.73 2.67 15.65
C PHE A 264 1.84 1.16 15.39
N ALA A 265 2.75 0.48 16.11
CA ALA A 265 2.92 -0.97 16.04
C ALA A 265 1.68 -1.74 16.54
N VAL A 266 1.00 -1.27 17.59
CA VAL A 266 -0.26 -1.88 18.07
C VAL A 266 -1.32 -1.84 16.97
N VAL A 267 -1.49 -0.71 16.30
CA VAL A 267 -2.46 -0.55 15.21
C VAL A 267 -2.12 -1.44 14.02
N ALA A 268 -0.85 -1.44 13.59
CA ALA A 268 -0.40 -2.32 12.52
C ALA A 268 -0.56 -3.81 12.89
N GLY A 269 -0.31 -4.16 14.14
CA GLY A 269 -0.53 -5.51 14.69
C GLY A 269 -1.99 -5.93 14.62
N MET A 270 -2.94 -5.06 14.94
CA MET A 270 -4.37 -5.34 14.82
C MET A 270 -4.79 -5.61 13.37
N MET A 271 -4.23 -4.87 12.40
CA MET A 271 -4.44 -5.15 10.97
C MET A 271 -3.88 -6.52 10.57
N ALA A 272 -2.70 -6.89 11.06
CA ALA A 272 -2.09 -8.18 10.80
C ALA A 272 -2.92 -9.34 11.37
N VAL A 273 -3.39 -9.22 12.63
CA VAL A 273 -4.29 -10.18 13.27
C VAL A 273 -5.59 -10.33 12.47
N SER A 274 -6.17 -9.24 12.05
CA SER A 274 -7.38 -9.22 11.22
C SER A 274 -7.18 -9.94 9.88
N SER A 275 -6.08 -9.66 9.19
CA SER A 275 -5.73 -10.34 7.92
C SER A 275 -5.50 -11.84 8.12
N PHE A 276 -4.87 -12.24 9.21
CA PHE A 276 -4.69 -13.65 9.56
C PHE A 276 -6.04 -14.33 9.85
N LEU A 277 -6.93 -13.70 10.61
CA LEU A 277 -8.27 -14.23 10.86
C LEU A 277 -9.08 -14.33 9.54
N ASN A 278 -8.96 -13.33 8.66
CA ASN A 278 -9.58 -13.36 7.35
C ASN A 278 -9.17 -14.60 6.55
N SER A 279 -7.88 -14.93 6.52
CA SER A 279 -7.37 -16.08 5.78
C SER A 279 -7.98 -17.43 6.24
N LYS A 280 -8.36 -17.54 7.52
CA LYS A 280 -9.00 -18.73 8.09
C LYS A 280 -10.52 -18.74 7.94
N LEU A 281 -11.16 -17.58 7.92
CA LEU A 281 -12.61 -17.45 7.94
C LEU A 281 -13.21 -17.33 6.55
N VAL A 282 -12.48 -16.77 5.58
CA VAL A 282 -13.00 -16.46 4.24
C VAL A 282 -13.50 -17.69 3.50
N SER A 283 -12.84 -18.84 3.66
CA SER A 283 -13.25 -20.11 3.04
C SER A 283 -14.55 -20.66 3.60
N LYS A 284 -14.91 -20.32 4.86
CA LYS A 284 -16.11 -20.78 5.54
C LYS A 284 -17.29 -19.83 5.41
N VAL A 285 -17.02 -18.53 5.50
CA VAL A 285 -18.05 -17.48 5.56
C VAL A 285 -18.31 -16.86 4.19
N GLY A 286 -17.26 -16.80 3.35
CA GLY A 286 -17.28 -16.15 2.03
C GLY A 286 -16.83 -14.69 2.08
N MET A 287 -16.22 -14.22 0.96
CA MET A 287 -15.63 -12.89 0.85
C MET A 287 -16.63 -11.75 1.10
N ARG A 288 -17.82 -11.82 0.44
CA ARG A 288 -18.85 -10.79 0.56
C ARG A 288 -19.40 -10.66 1.97
N ARG A 289 -19.71 -11.79 2.63
CA ARG A 289 -20.23 -11.75 4.01
C ARG A 289 -19.24 -11.15 4.99
N LEU A 290 -17.97 -11.56 4.90
CA LEU A 290 -16.92 -11.02 5.79
C LEU A 290 -16.67 -9.54 5.52
N SER A 291 -16.48 -9.14 4.26
CA SER A 291 -16.13 -7.75 3.95
C SER A 291 -17.29 -6.77 4.14
N HIS A 292 -18.53 -7.18 3.83
CA HIS A 292 -19.71 -6.33 4.09
C HIS A 292 -19.96 -6.17 5.59
N GLY A 293 -19.83 -7.25 6.37
CA GLY A 293 -19.90 -7.18 7.85
C GLY A 293 -18.83 -6.27 8.43
N ALA A 294 -17.59 -6.39 7.94
CA ALA A 294 -16.49 -5.54 8.34
C ALA A 294 -16.72 -4.06 7.94
N LEU A 295 -17.28 -3.80 6.74
CA LEU A 295 -17.61 -2.44 6.32
C LEU A 295 -18.65 -1.79 7.24
N LEU A 296 -19.70 -2.52 7.62
CA LEU A 296 -20.68 -2.02 8.59
C LEU A 296 -20.07 -1.80 9.96
N GLY A 297 -19.15 -2.69 10.40
CA GLY A 297 -18.37 -2.51 11.62
C GLY A 297 -17.48 -1.26 11.55
N PHE A 298 -16.83 -1.02 10.40
CA PHE A 298 -16.01 0.16 10.17
C PHE A 298 -16.83 1.45 10.25
N ILE A 299 -18.03 1.48 9.65
CA ILE A 299 -18.97 2.60 9.74
C ILE A 299 -19.38 2.83 11.20
N ALA A 300 -19.79 1.79 11.91
CA ALA A 300 -20.26 1.92 13.29
C ALA A 300 -19.16 2.48 14.21
N VAL A 301 -17.95 1.93 14.15
CA VAL A 301 -16.81 2.38 14.95
C VAL A 301 -16.43 3.81 14.59
N SER A 302 -16.35 4.14 13.30
CA SER A 302 -16.00 5.48 12.83
C SER A 302 -17.06 6.52 13.21
N ALA A 303 -18.34 6.15 13.15
CA ALA A 303 -19.43 7.03 13.57
C ALA A 303 -19.42 7.28 15.09
N ILE A 304 -19.18 6.24 15.91
CA ILE A 304 -19.03 6.40 17.37
C ILE A 304 -17.86 7.34 17.67
N TRP A 305 -16.71 7.13 17.01
CA TRP A 305 -15.55 8.00 17.21
C TRP A 305 -15.84 9.43 16.77
N PHE A 306 -16.44 9.65 15.60
CA PHE A 306 -16.79 10.96 15.09
C PHE A 306 -17.76 11.70 16.02
N ILE A 307 -18.87 11.05 16.42
CA ILE A 307 -19.85 11.66 17.34
C ILE A 307 -19.22 12.02 18.70
N TRP A 308 -18.33 11.16 19.22
CA TRP A 308 -17.61 11.45 20.47
C TRP A 308 -16.72 12.68 20.29
N SER A 309 -15.95 12.74 19.19
CA SER A 309 -14.99 13.83 18.93
C SER A 309 -15.68 15.21 18.76
N LEU A 310 -16.95 15.26 18.40
CA LEU A 310 -17.74 16.50 18.35
C LEU A 310 -17.99 17.12 19.73
N ASN A 311 -17.92 16.33 20.80
CA ASN A 311 -18.12 16.79 22.18
C ASN A 311 -16.81 17.16 22.89
N GLY A 312 -15.70 17.22 22.17
CA GLY A 312 -14.38 17.54 22.68
C GLY A 312 -13.34 16.47 22.39
N GLN A 313 -12.14 16.66 22.93
CA GLN A 313 -11.03 15.75 22.70
C GLN A 313 -11.33 14.37 23.28
N VAL A 314 -11.28 13.33 22.43
CA VAL A 314 -11.40 11.93 22.86
C VAL A 314 -10.18 11.56 23.72
N PRO A 315 -10.34 11.01 24.95
CA PRO A 315 -9.20 10.58 25.77
C PRO A 315 -8.37 9.50 25.05
N LEU A 316 -7.07 9.42 25.36
CA LEU A 316 -6.12 8.52 24.70
C LEU A 316 -6.59 7.08 24.61
N VAL A 317 -7.02 6.49 25.73
CA VAL A 317 -7.38 5.06 25.77
C VAL A 317 -8.60 4.74 24.89
N PRO A 318 -9.74 5.47 24.99
CA PRO A 318 -10.84 5.32 24.05
C PRO A 318 -10.45 5.57 22.59
N PHE A 319 -9.62 6.59 22.31
CA PHE A 319 -9.11 6.85 20.98
C PHE A 319 -8.36 5.64 20.42
N VAL A 320 -7.39 5.09 21.16
CA VAL A 320 -6.59 3.93 20.72
C VAL A 320 -7.48 2.71 20.48
N ILE A 321 -8.47 2.46 21.35
CA ILE A 321 -9.41 1.34 21.18
C ILE A 321 -10.27 1.52 19.92
N LEU A 322 -10.92 2.66 19.74
CA LEU A 322 -11.77 2.93 18.59
C LEU A 322 -10.97 2.89 17.29
N PHE A 323 -9.79 3.48 17.30
CA PHE A 323 -8.89 3.50 16.15
C PHE A 323 -8.38 2.09 15.80
N ALA A 324 -7.95 1.30 16.78
CA ALA A 324 -7.52 -0.09 16.58
C ALA A 324 -8.66 -0.97 16.04
N LEU A 325 -9.89 -0.80 16.56
CA LEU A 325 -11.07 -1.49 16.04
C LEU A 325 -11.41 -1.09 14.60
N ALA A 326 -11.28 0.20 14.25
CA ALA A 326 -11.45 0.66 12.88
C ALA A 326 -10.38 0.05 11.95
N MET A 327 -9.12 0.06 12.35
CA MET A 327 -8.01 -0.53 11.57
C MET A 327 -8.10 -2.06 11.46
N MET A 328 -8.66 -2.72 12.46
CA MET A 328 -8.96 -4.15 12.38
C MET A 328 -9.90 -4.48 11.22
N GLN A 329 -10.93 -3.66 10.96
CA GLN A 329 -11.84 -3.89 9.83
C GLN A 329 -11.12 -3.76 8.47
N PHE A 330 -10.08 -2.94 8.40
CA PHE A 330 -9.29 -2.72 7.19
C PHE A 330 -8.69 -4.00 6.61
N GLY A 331 -8.14 -4.88 7.46
CA GLY A 331 -7.57 -6.16 7.03
C GLY A 331 -8.59 -7.10 6.37
N TRP A 332 -9.85 -7.05 6.81
CA TRP A 332 -10.93 -7.85 6.24
C TRP A 332 -11.51 -7.22 4.96
N ILE A 333 -11.63 -5.91 4.92
CA ILE A 333 -12.17 -5.19 3.77
C ILE A 333 -11.19 -5.24 2.60
N GLY A 334 -9.92 -4.85 2.81
CA GLY A 334 -8.96 -4.64 1.74
C GLY A 334 -8.69 -5.87 0.89
N SER A 335 -8.41 -7.02 1.51
CA SER A 335 -8.14 -8.27 0.81
C SER A 335 -9.35 -8.80 0.06
N ASN A 336 -10.54 -8.76 0.68
CA ASN A 336 -11.75 -9.29 0.07
C ASN A 336 -12.27 -8.37 -1.05
N PHE A 337 -12.26 -7.05 -0.87
CA PHE A 337 -12.68 -6.10 -1.92
C PHE A 337 -11.79 -6.23 -3.16
N ASN A 338 -10.46 -6.33 -2.98
CA ASN A 338 -9.55 -6.55 -4.09
C ASN A 338 -9.85 -7.87 -4.82
N SER A 339 -10.12 -8.94 -4.08
CA SER A 339 -10.46 -10.25 -4.67
C SER A 339 -11.78 -10.20 -5.43
N ILE A 340 -12.83 -9.59 -4.86
CA ILE A 340 -14.14 -9.46 -5.51
C ILE A 340 -14.03 -8.58 -6.76
N ALA A 341 -13.28 -7.49 -6.71
CA ALA A 341 -13.06 -6.63 -7.87
C ALA A 341 -12.37 -7.36 -9.03
N MET A 342 -11.56 -8.38 -8.74
CA MET A 342 -10.84 -9.19 -9.73
C MET A 342 -11.65 -10.39 -10.25
N GLU A 343 -12.72 -10.81 -9.55
CA GLU A 343 -13.53 -11.97 -9.97
C GLU A 343 -13.91 -11.96 -11.46
N PRO A 344 -14.45 -10.85 -12.03
CA PRO A 344 -14.87 -10.82 -13.43
C PRO A 344 -13.71 -10.63 -14.42
N LEU A 345 -12.49 -10.37 -13.95
CA LEU A 345 -11.35 -9.92 -14.76
C LEU A 345 -10.23 -10.97 -14.90
N GLY A 346 -10.53 -12.24 -14.64
CA GLY A 346 -9.51 -13.30 -14.65
C GLY A 346 -8.71 -13.38 -15.95
N HIS A 347 -9.33 -13.10 -17.11
CA HIS A 347 -8.70 -13.12 -18.44
C HIS A 347 -7.67 -11.99 -18.67
N ILE A 348 -7.77 -10.88 -17.91
CA ILE A 348 -6.83 -9.73 -17.96
C ILE A 348 -6.23 -9.42 -16.58
N ALA A 349 -6.13 -10.41 -15.70
CA ALA A 349 -5.79 -10.22 -14.29
C ALA A 349 -4.55 -9.35 -14.03
N GLY A 350 -3.50 -9.47 -14.84
CA GLY A 350 -2.29 -8.64 -14.70
C GLY A 350 -2.54 -7.16 -14.96
N THR A 351 -3.18 -6.84 -16.08
CA THR A 351 -3.53 -5.45 -16.45
C THR A 351 -4.54 -4.87 -15.46
N ALA A 352 -5.57 -5.64 -15.10
CA ALA A 352 -6.58 -5.21 -14.15
C ALA A 352 -5.99 -4.91 -12.75
N SER A 353 -5.08 -5.75 -12.26
CA SER A 353 -4.39 -5.53 -10.98
C SER A 353 -3.55 -4.24 -10.98
N SER A 354 -2.86 -3.94 -12.10
CA SER A 354 -2.09 -2.70 -12.24
C SER A 354 -2.99 -1.46 -12.23
N ILE A 355 -4.13 -1.53 -12.94
CA ILE A 355 -5.10 -0.44 -13.01
C ILE A 355 -5.76 -0.21 -11.64
N GLN A 356 -6.18 -1.29 -10.97
CA GLN A 356 -6.74 -1.20 -9.61
C GLN A 356 -5.72 -0.61 -8.64
N GLY A 357 -4.47 -1.08 -8.67
CA GLY A 357 -3.40 -0.54 -7.84
C GLY A 357 -3.13 0.94 -8.11
N PHE A 358 -3.19 1.38 -9.37
CA PHE A 358 -3.09 2.79 -9.75
C PHE A 358 -4.24 3.62 -9.16
N ILE A 359 -5.51 3.19 -9.39
CA ILE A 359 -6.69 3.89 -8.88
C ILE A 359 -6.66 3.99 -7.35
N GLN A 360 -6.31 2.89 -6.66
CA GLN A 360 -6.22 2.86 -5.21
C GLN A 360 -5.10 3.77 -4.67
N THR A 361 -3.93 3.76 -5.29
CA THR A 361 -2.80 4.55 -4.81
C THR A 361 -3.01 6.03 -5.10
N LEU A 362 -3.47 6.38 -6.31
CA LEU A 362 -3.75 7.77 -6.67
C LEU A 362 -4.97 8.30 -5.92
N GLY A 363 -6.12 7.63 -6.04
CA GLY A 363 -7.36 8.08 -5.43
C GLY A 363 -7.31 8.03 -3.91
N GLY A 364 -6.80 6.93 -3.34
CA GLY A 364 -6.62 6.79 -1.90
C GLY A 364 -5.59 7.79 -1.35
N GLY A 365 -4.47 7.98 -2.06
CA GLY A 365 -3.44 8.95 -1.69
C GLY A 365 -3.95 10.40 -1.70
N LEU A 366 -4.65 10.81 -2.76
CA LEU A 366 -5.24 12.15 -2.85
C LEU A 366 -6.32 12.39 -1.80
N ALA A 367 -7.28 11.47 -1.66
CA ALA A 367 -8.33 11.58 -0.66
C ALA A 367 -7.78 11.52 0.77
N GLY A 368 -6.77 10.67 1.01
CA GLY A 368 -6.08 10.61 2.29
C GLY A 368 -5.28 11.89 2.60
N ALA A 369 -4.65 12.50 1.59
CA ALA A 369 -3.99 13.79 1.76
C ALA A 369 -5.00 14.89 2.14
N LEU A 370 -6.19 14.91 1.51
CA LEU A 370 -7.26 15.85 1.88
C LEU A 370 -7.72 15.64 3.33
N ILE A 371 -7.89 14.39 3.77
CA ILE A 371 -8.24 14.08 5.16
C ILE A 371 -7.15 14.59 6.11
N GLY A 372 -5.86 14.34 5.78
CA GLY A 372 -4.75 14.81 6.58
C GLY A 372 -4.65 16.33 6.64
N GLN A 373 -4.82 17.02 5.52
CA GLN A 373 -4.76 18.48 5.44
C GLN A 373 -5.92 19.18 6.20
N ALA A 374 -7.00 18.46 6.46
CA ALA A 374 -8.10 18.97 7.27
C ALA A 374 -7.80 18.97 8.78
N PHE A 375 -6.61 18.51 9.22
CA PHE A 375 -6.23 18.50 10.63
C PHE A 375 -6.29 19.91 11.25
N ASP A 376 -7.00 20.02 12.36
CA ASP A 376 -7.33 21.28 13.06
C ASP A 376 -6.85 21.31 14.52
N GLY A 377 -5.94 20.41 14.90
CA GLY A 377 -5.52 20.24 16.30
C GLY A 377 -6.39 19.27 17.09
N SER A 378 -7.34 18.60 16.44
CA SER A 378 -8.20 17.58 17.05
C SER A 378 -8.22 16.28 16.25
N THR A 379 -8.81 15.23 16.81
CA THR A 379 -9.03 13.95 16.07
C THR A 379 -10.29 13.98 15.22
N THR A 380 -11.09 15.05 15.28
CA THR A 380 -12.39 15.16 14.60
C THR A 380 -12.31 15.08 13.09
N PRO A 381 -11.37 15.79 12.39
CA PRO A 381 -11.27 15.67 10.94
C PRO A 381 -10.91 14.26 10.46
N LEU A 382 -10.04 13.56 11.19
CA LEU A 382 -9.70 12.19 10.85
C LEU A 382 -10.91 11.26 11.06
N ALA A 383 -11.61 11.39 12.18
CA ALA A 383 -12.83 10.61 12.47
C ALA A 383 -13.93 10.86 11.42
N ALA A 384 -14.14 12.13 11.03
CA ALA A 384 -15.04 12.53 9.95
C ALA A 384 -14.63 11.91 8.62
N GLY A 385 -13.33 11.93 8.30
CA GLY A 385 -12.78 11.29 7.11
C GLY A 385 -13.07 9.80 7.09
N PHE A 386 -12.80 9.08 8.18
CA PHE A 386 -13.10 7.64 8.32
C PHE A 386 -14.59 7.34 8.14
N CYS A 387 -15.46 8.11 8.79
CA CYS A 387 -16.90 7.97 8.66
C CYS A 387 -17.36 8.26 7.23
N GLY A 388 -16.90 9.35 6.64
CA GLY A 388 -17.27 9.75 5.27
C GLY A 388 -16.85 8.72 4.22
N VAL A 389 -15.58 8.28 4.25
CA VAL A 389 -15.09 7.29 3.25
C VAL A 389 -15.72 5.92 3.44
N SER A 390 -16.07 5.52 4.67
CA SER A 390 -16.76 4.26 4.93
C SER A 390 -18.20 4.28 4.39
N LEU A 391 -18.91 5.40 4.51
CA LEU A 391 -20.24 5.61 3.91
C LEU A 391 -20.17 5.63 2.38
N ILE A 392 -19.17 6.31 1.81
CA ILE A 392 -18.91 6.30 0.36
C ILE A 392 -18.66 4.85 -0.10
N ALA A 393 -17.84 4.09 0.61
CA ALA A 393 -17.57 2.69 0.29
C ALA A 393 -18.86 1.85 0.35
N LEU A 394 -19.74 2.07 1.33
CA LEU A 394 -21.03 1.38 1.42
C LEU A 394 -21.91 1.69 0.21
N VAL A 395 -22.02 2.95 -0.17
CA VAL A 395 -22.82 3.35 -1.36
C VAL A 395 -22.28 2.68 -2.61
N LEU A 396 -20.96 2.67 -2.81
CA LEU A 396 -20.31 2.03 -3.95
C LEU A 396 -20.54 0.50 -3.98
N VAL A 397 -20.47 -0.15 -2.83
CA VAL A 397 -20.78 -1.59 -2.70
C VAL A 397 -22.25 -1.85 -2.99
N LEU A 398 -23.18 -1.03 -2.48
CA LEU A 398 -24.62 -1.16 -2.77
C LEU A 398 -24.91 -0.98 -4.27
N ILE A 399 -24.26 -0.04 -4.94
CA ILE A 399 -24.36 0.13 -6.40
C ILE A 399 -23.82 -1.12 -7.11
N ALA A 400 -22.63 -1.62 -6.68
CA ALA A 400 -22.03 -2.81 -7.26
C ALA A 400 -22.88 -4.06 -7.10
N GLU A 401 -23.54 -4.27 -5.97
CA GLU A 401 -24.36 -5.45 -5.64
C GLU A 401 -25.87 -5.24 -5.85
N ARG A 402 -26.28 -4.14 -6.53
CA ARG A 402 -27.71 -3.81 -6.80
C ARG A 402 -28.57 -3.76 -5.53
N GLY A 403 -28.02 -3.18 -4.46
CA GLY A 403 -28.70 -3.06 -3.17
C GLY A 403 -28.71 -4.31 -2.31
N ARG A 404 -28.07 -5.42 -2.74
CA ARG A 404 -28.08 -6.70 -2.03
C ARG A 404 -26.76 -6.97 -1.34
N LEU A 405 -26.72 -6.76 -0.04
CA LEU A 405 -25.55 -7.11 0.76
C LEU A 405 -25.58 -8.61 1.13
N PHE A 406 -24.37 -9.17 1.36
CA PHE A 406 -24.16 -10.54 1.85
C PHE A 406 -24.51 -11.70 0.91
N GLU A 407 -25.05 -11.44 -0.26
CA GLU A 407 -25.33 -12.49 -1.24
C GLU A 407 -24.05 -12.92 -1.96
N SER A 408 -23.80 -14.22 -2.03
CA SER A 408 -22.81 -14.76 -2.96
C SER A 408 -23.40 -14.68 -4.37
N ALA A 409 -22.62 -14.28 -5.37
CA ALA A 409 -23.03 -14.47 -6.76
C ALA A 409 -23.34 -15.97 -6.96
N GLY A 410 -24.61 -16.29 -7.20
CA GLY A 410 -25.02 -17.66 -7.50
C GLY A 410 -24.27 -18.16 -8.75
N PRO A 411 -24.08 -19.49 -8.93
CA PRO A 411 -23.32 -20.08 -10.05
C PRO A 411 -24.01 -19.92 -11.41
N GLY A 412 -24.68 -18.80 -11.68
CA GLY A 412 -25.48 -18.58 -12.88
C GLY A 412 -25.42 -17.15 -13.47
N GLN A 413 -24.58 -16.25 -13.02
CA GLN A 413 -24.52 -14.86 -13.54
C GLN A 413 -23.14 -14.48 -14.13
N ALA A 414 -22.46 -15.41 -14.75
CA ALA A 414 -21.37 -15.12 -15.68
C ALA A 414 -21.99 -15.02 -17.09
N HIS A 415 -22.44 -13.84 -17.46
CA HIS A 415 -22.72 -13.47 -18.86
C HIS A 415 -22.08 -12.11 -19.15
#